data_2d50388ebd91dcb5e8e6d443032c01d7
#
_entry.id   2d50388ebd91dcb5e8e6d443032c01d7
#
_cell.length_a   1.000
_cell.length_b   1.000
_cell.length_c   1.000
_cell.angle_alpha   90.00
_cell.angle_beta   90.00
_cell.angle_gamma   90.00
#
_symmetry.space_group_name_H-M   'P 1'
#
loop_
_entity.id
_entity.type
_entity.pdbx_description
1 polymer ?
#
loop_
_entity_poly.entity_id
_entity_poly.type
_entity_poly.pdbx_seq_one_letter_code
_entity_poly.pdbx_strand_id
1 'polypeptide(L)'
;MPVVHQLFERPLCRAAVLAASVAVLLAGTAACSKKDTRPPVATPSFSASKDRVALGAPVDFTYQFDVIAPIKDDYRVLVHLVNPDGDTIWIDDHDPAIPTSQWKPGQKVQYTRQRFMPIVPFTGEATVRVGLYRADDRLPMQGADPVQTTYKVGTLQLLPQSENVFVIYKSGWHPPETNPDNGREWQWTQKSGIVNFKNPRKDVTLYFESDARVDLFTPPQQVTLVVAGKPVKTFAADSAAPLLQRIPITAAQLGNDDMVELRVDLDRTFVPAQLPSLKSPDVRELGIRVYHLFVDQK
;
A
#
# COMPACT_ATOMS: atom_id res chain seq x y z
N MET A 1 -59.28 6.08 -58.49
CA MET A 1 -59.44 6.69 -59.86
C MET A 1 -58.49 7.91 -59.90
N PRO A 2 -57.91 8.18 -60.99
CA PRO A 2 -56.78 7.47 -61.63
C PRO A 2 -55.64 8.45 -61.90
N VAL A 3 -54.53 7.89 -62.27
CA VAL A 3 -53.80 7.86 -63.56
C VAL A 3 -52.59 8.74 -63.58
N VAL A 4 -51.38 8.15 -63.54
CA VAL A 4 -50.49 7.72 -64.62
C VAL A 4 -49.80 8.90 -65.40
N HIS A 5 -48.50 8.95 -65.44
CA HIS A 5 -47.56 8.79 -66.58
C HIS A 5 -46.22 9.34 -66.21
N GLN A 6 -45.15 8.54 -66.15
CA GLN A 6 -44.20 8.16 -67.23
C GLN A 6 -43.47 9.42 -67.82
N LEU A 7 -42.23 9.46 -68.09
CA LEU A 7 -41.17 8.57 -68.52
C LEU A 7 -39.87 9.31 -68.75
N PHE A 8 -38.75 8.59 -68.78
CA PHE A 8 -37.54 8.77 -69.61
C PHE A 8 -36.55 9.89 -69.20
N GLU A 9 -35.37 9.66 -69.15
CA GLU A 9 -34.27 8.83 -69.57
C GLU A 9 -32.94 9.47 -69.16
N ARG A 10 -32.11 8.67 -68.63
CA ARG A 10 -30.68 8.27 -68.92
C ARG A 10 -29.56 9.26 -68.71
N PRO A 11 -28.34 8.69 -68.75
CA PRO A 11 -27.44 8.56 -67.57
C PRO A 11 -26.07 9.16 -67.86
N LEU A 12 -25.06 8.76 -67.12
CA LEU A 12 -23.64 9.05 -67.33
C LEU A 12 -23.16 10.39 -66.78
N CYS A 13 -22.63 10.31 -65.55
CA CYS A 13 -21.40 10.95 -65.03
C CYS A 13 -21.36 10.89 -63.49
N ARG A 14 -21.29 9.71 -62.97
CA ARG A 14 -21.02 9.54 -61.51
C ARG A 14 -20.08 8.35 -61.26
N ALA A 15 -18.89 8.38 -61.85
CA ALA A 15 -17.90 7.34 -61.63
C ALA A 15 -16.45 7.90 -61.46
N ALA A 16 -16.30 9.14 -61.02
CA ALA A 16 -14.93 9.70 -60.83
C ALA A 16 -14.69 10.44 -59.52
N VAL A 17 -15.57 10.35 -58.51
CA VAL A 17 -15.37 11.08 -57.26
C VAL A 17 -15.17 10.15 -56.02
N LEU A 18 -15.29 8.82 -56.17
CA LEU A 18 -15.23 7.87 -55.06
C LEU A 18 -13.83 7.20 -54.84
N ALA A 19 -12.83 7.57 -55.66
CA ALA A 19 -11.46 6.98 -55.47
C ALA A 19 -10.44 7.86 -54.73
N ALA A 20 -10.82 9.13 -54.36
CA ALA A 20 -9.92 10.06 -53.67
C ALA A 20 -10.12 10.16 -52.16
N SER A 21 -11.15 9.51 -51.60
CA SER A 21 -11.49 9.67 -50.18
C SER A 21 -11.02 8.50 -49.26
N VAL A 22 -10.38 7.46 -49.79
CA VAL A 22 -9.92 6.29 -48.99
C VAL A 22 -8.41 6.32 -48.71
N ALA A 23 -7.66 7.21 -49.35
CA ALA A 23 -6.20 7.26 -49.19
C ALA A 23 -5.68 8.16 -48.03
N VAL A 24 -6.56 8.87 -47.28
CA VAL A 24 -6.15 9.80 -46.21
C VAL A 24 -6.34 9.25 -44.80
N LEU A 25 -6.95 8.06 -44.63
CA LEU A 25 -7.26 7.48 -43.31
C LEU A 25 -6.26 6.43 -42.80
N LEU A 26 -5.12 6.26 -43.47
CA LEU A 26 -4.05 5.32 -43.08
C LEU A 26 -2.73 5.99 -42.67
N ALA A 27 -2.74 7.31 -42.45
CA ALA A 27 -1.69 7.93 -41.66
C ALA A 27 -1.97 7.66 -40.17
N GLY A 28 -1.99 6.36 -39.81
CA GLY A 28 -1.94 5.93 -38.43
C GLY A 28 -0.74 6.59 -37.79
N THR A 29 -0.98 7.38 -36.78
CA THR A 29 0.02 7.95 -35.91
C THR A 29 0.86 6.83 -35.32
N ALA A 30 1.90 6.41 -36.01
CA ALA A 30 3.06 5.79 -35.38
C ALA A 30 3.61 6.89 -34.45
N ALA A 31 3.08 6.97 -33.23
CA ALA A 31 3.72 7.67 -32.14
C ALA A 31 5.03 6.89 -31.92
N CYS A 32 6.06 7.22 -32.70
CA CYS A 32 7.42 6.80 -32.41
C CYS A 32 7.75 7.43 -31.04
N SER A 33 7.53 6.68 -29.95
CA SER A 33 8.17 7.02 -28.69
C SER A 33 9.67 7.02 -28.99
N LYS A 34 10.31 8.19 -28.98
CA LYS A 34 11.75 8.31 -29.13
C LYS A 34 12.36 7.38 -28.10
N LYS A 35 13.03 6.33 -28.56
CA LYS A 35 13.77 5.40 -27.70
C LYS A 35 14.77 6.26 -26.90
N ASP A 36 14.66 6.22 -25.58
CA ASP A 36 15.61 6.93 -24.71
C ASP A 36 17.01 6.33 -24.97
N THR A 37 17.93 7.18 -25.41
CA THR A 37 19.32 6.78 -25.74
C THR A 37 20.29 7.07 -24.61
N ARG A 38 19.83 7.62 -23.48
CA ARG A 38 20.67 7.84 -22.30
C ARG A 38 21.18 6.49 -21.76
N PRO A 39 22.44 6.44 -21.28
CA PRO A 39 22.94 5.22 -20.66
C PRO A 39 22.18 4.90 -19.36
N PRO A 40 22.07 3.62 -18.98
CA PRO A 40 21.42 3.22 -17.74
C PRO A 40 22.20 3.75 -16.51
N VAL A 41 21.45 4.21 -15.50
CA VAL A 41 22.03 4.78 -14.27
C VAL A 41 22.18 3.76 -13.14
N ALA A 42 21.38 2.71 -13.13
CA ALA A 42 21.41 1.67 -12.11
C ALA A 42 20.81 0.35 -12.62
N THR A 43 21.08 -0.74 -11.91
CA THR A 43 20.38 -2.03 -12.08
C THR A 43 19.48 -2.23 -10.85
N PRO A 44 18.13 -2.24 -11.00
CA PRO A 44 17.21 -2.45 -9.90
C PRO A 44 17.06 -3.94 -9.60
N SER A 45 16.89 -4.27 -8.33
CA SER A 45 16.44 -5.59 -7.87
C SER A 45 15.48 -5.44 -6.69
N PHE A 46 14.71 -6.50 -6.45
CA PHE A 46 13.65 -6.51 -5.45
C PHE A 46 13.57 -7.87 -4.76
N SER A 47 13.24 -7.86 -3.48
CA SER A 47 12.79 -9.04 -2.77
C SER A 47 11.69 -8.69 -1.78
N ALA A 48 10.83 -9.64 -1.48
CA ALA A 48 9.81 -9.53 -0.44
C ALA A 48 10.08 -10.53 0.67
N SER A 49 9.66 -10.22 1.90
CA SER A 49 9.74 -11.14 3.04
C SER A 49 8.86 -12.38 2.87
N LYS A 50 7.91 -12.33 1.95
CA LYS A 50 6.99 -13.39 1.55
C LYS A 50 6.77 -13.29 0.04
N ASP A 51 6.78 -14.42 -0.66
CA ASP A 51 6.41 -14.53 -2.08
C ASP A 51 4.90 -14.66 -2.30
N ARG A 52 4.18 -15.08 -1.24
CA ARG A 52 2.72 -15.23 -1.19
C ARG A 52 2.17 -14.34 -0.07
N VAL A 53 1.33 -13.38 -0.43
CA VAL A 53 0.84 -12.35 0.51
C VAL A 53 -0.67 -12.22 0.39
N ALA A 54 -1.38 -12.39 1.49
CA ALA A 54 -2.81 -12.12 1.52
C ALA A 54 -3.10 -10.61 1.50
N LEU A 55 -4.17 -10.21 0.86
CA LEU A 55 -4.64 -8.81 0.87
C LEU A 55 -4.86 -8.36 2.33
N GLY A 56 -4.37 -7.18 2.69
CA GLY A 56 -4.36 -6.66 4.06
C GLY A 56 -3.19 -7.14 4.93
N ALA A 57 -2.43 -8.17 4.52
CA ALA A 57 -1.32 -8.68 5.31
C ALA A 57 -0.05 -7.81 5.20
N PRO A 58 0.77 -7.78 6.26
CA PRO A 58 2.05 -7.09 6.23
C PRO A 58 3.08 -7.86 5.39
N VAL A 59 3.91 -7.10 4.70
CA VAL A 59 5.04 -7.58 3.91
C VAL A 59 6.17 -6.56 3.95
N ASP A 60 7.41 -7.03 4.00
CA ASP A 60 8.59 -6.20 3.87
C ASP A 60 9.10 -6.27 2.43
N PHE A 61 9.19 -5.13 1.77
CA PHE A 61 9.76 -4.97 0.44
C PHE A 61 11.17 -4.42 0.55
N THR A 62 12.14 -5.16 0.06
CA THR A 62 13.54 -4.73 -0.02
C THR A 62 13.87 -4.37 -1.46
N TYR A 63 14.25 -3.12 -1.66
CA TYR A 63 14.70 -2.56 -2.93
C TYR A 63 16.22 -2.43 -2.91
N GLN A 64 16.87 -2.80 -4.00
CA GLN A 64 18.30 -2.59 -4.18
C GLN A 64 18.56 -1.99 -5.56
N PHE A 65 19.49 -1.04 -5.63
CA PHE A 65 19.96 -0.41 -6.85
C PHE A 65 21.48 -0.51 -6.90
N ASP A 66 21.99 -1.27 -7.87
CA ASP A 66 23.42 -1.29 -8.16
C ASP A 66 23.72 -0.11 -9.08
N VAL A 67 24.34 0.92 -8.55
CA VAL A 67 24.52 2.22 -9.23
C VAL A 67 25.60 2.13 -10.29
N ILE A 68 25.27 2.48 -11.54
CA ILE A 68 26.17 2.43 -12.70
C ILE A 68 26.75 3.81 -12.99
N ALA A 69 25.91 4.85 -12.97
CA ALA A 69 26.31 6.20 -13.32
C ALA A 69 25.77 7.22 -12.30
N PRO A 70 26.42 8.40 -12.15
CA PRO A 70 25.94 9.42 -11.23
C PRO A 70 24.59 9.98 -11.68
N ILE A 71 23.72 10.26 -10.72
CA ILE A 71 22.42 10.90 -10.92
C ILE A 71 22.50 12.33 -10.37
N LYS A 72 22.19 13.32 -11.21
CA LYS A 72 22.37 14.73 -10.86
C LYS A 72 21.30 15.26 -9.91
N ASP A 73 20.07 14.85 -10.12
CA ASP A 73 18.89 15.37 -9.42
C ASP A 73 18.24 14.26 -8.59
N ASP A 74 17.32 14.62 -7.69
CA ASP A 74 16.59 13.65 -6.90
C ASP A 74 15.37 13.12 -7.67
N TYR A 75 15.32 11.79 -7.80
CA TYR A 75 14.25 11.03 -8.42
C TYR A 75 13.54 10.18 -7.38
N ARG A 76 12.25 10.04 -7.54
CA ARG A 76 11.43 9.11 -6.78
C ARG A 76 11.53 7.71 -7.36
N VAL A 77 11.36 6.72 -6.52
CA VAL A 77 11.24 5.33 -6.95
C VAL A 77 9.77 5.05 -7.28
N LEU A 78 9.51 4.73 -8.54
CA LEU A 78 8.23 4.22 -9.00
C LEU A 78 8.18 2.73 -8.66
N VAL A 79 7.09 2.30 -8.03
CA VAL A 79 6.82 0.89 -7.73
C VAL A 79 5.37 0.57 -8.07
N HIS A 80 5.18 -0.23 -9.10
CA HIS A 80 3.86 -0.66 -9.52
C HIS A 80 3.73 -2.19 -9.43
N LEU A 81 2.64 -2.66 -8.85
CA LEU A 81 2.18 -4.03 -9.01
C LEU A 81 1.23 -4.07 -10.20
N VAL A 82 1.50 -4.98 -11.12
CA VAL A 82 0.77 -5.08 -12.39
C VAL A 82 0.21 -6.50 -12.53
N ASN A 83 -1.06 -6.61 -12.89
CA ASN A 83 -1.71 -7.89 -13.16
C ASN A 83 -1.24 -8.50 -14.52
N PRO A 84 -1.59 -9.74 -14.85
CA PRO A 84 -1.24 -10.35 -16.14
C PRO A 84 -1.78 -9.62 -17.36
N ASP A 85 -2.87 -8.85 -17.21
CA ASP A 85 -3.48 -8.07 -18.30
C ASP A 85 -2.76 -6.75 -18.56
N GLY A 86 -1.78 -6.39 -17.71
CA GLY A 86 -0.99 -5.17 -17.81
C GLY A 86 -1.55 -3.99 -17.01
N ASP A 87 -2.63 -4.18 -16.26
CA ASP A 87 -3.21 -3.12 -15.43
C ASP A 87 -2.44 -2.94 -14.13
N THR A 88 -2.21 -1.69 -13.75
CA THR A 88 -1.62 -1.37 -12.46
C THR A 88 -2.68 -1.54 -11.37
N ILE A 89 -2.46 -2.51 -10.48
CA ILE A 89 -3.37 -2.82 -9.36
C ILE A 89 -2.99 -2.13 -8.06
N TRP A 90 -1.73 -1.70 -7.92
CA TRP A 90 -1.26 -0.95 -6.77
C TRP A 90 0.00 -0.15 -7.10
N ILE A 91 0.15 0.99 -6.42
CA ILE A 91 1.27 1.93 -6.54
C ILE A 91 1.87 2.17 -5.15
N ASP A 92 3.19 1.98 -5.00
CA ASP A 92 3.96 2.32 -3.80
C ASP A 92 5.11 3.28 -4.12
N ASP A 93 4.84 4.31 -4.90
CA ASP A 93 5.83 5.32 -5.26
C ASP A 93 6.33 6.08 -4.04
N HIS A 94 7.66 6.22 -3.94
CA HIS A 94 8.26 6.82 -2.75
C HIS A 94 9.62 7.45 -3.03
N ASP A 95 10.05 8.29 -2.10
CA ASP A 95 11.42 8.78 -2.08
C ASP A 95 12.33 7.70 -1.47
N PRO A 96 13.49 7.38 -2.10
CA PRO A 96 14.42 6.42 -1.54
C PRO A 96 15.04 6.92 -0.23
N ALA A 97 15.50 5.99 0.63
CA ALA A 97 16.09 6.33 1.91
C ALA A 97 17.32 7.26 1.81
N ILE A 98 18.07 7.15 0.70
CA ILE A 98 19.15 8.05 0.34
C ILE A 98 18.72 8.73 -0.95
N PRO A 99 18.69 10.08 -1.03
CA PRO A 99 18.38 10.82 -2.25
C PRO A 99 19.22 10.34 -3.43
N THR A 100 18.62 10.20 -4.62
CA THR A 100 19.32 9.63 -5.78
C THR A 100 20.51 10.47 -6.24
N SER A 101 20.50 11.79 -5.99
CA SER A 101 21.64 12.68 -6.28
C SER A 101 22.90 12.35 -5.45
N GLN A 102 22.74 11.61 -4.35
CA GLN A 102 23.85 11.16 -3.49
C GLN A 102 24.36 9.77 -3.85
N TRP A 103 23.75 9.08 -4.84
CA TRP A 103 24.18 7.76 -5.25
C TRP A 103 25.49 7.82 -6.03
N LYS A 104 26.42 6.93 -5.71
CA LYS A 104 27.76 6.92 -6.32
C LYS A 104 27.92 5.68 -7.20
N PRO A 105 28.54 5.80 -8.40
CA PRO A 105 28.84 4.66 -9.24
C PRO A 105 29.58 3.56 -8.47
N GLY A 106 29.16 2.31 -8.65
CA GLY A 106 29.66 1.14 -7.90
C GLY A 106 29.04 0.94 -6.53
N GLN A 107 28.21 1.88 -6.04
CA GLN A 107 27.49 1.73 -4.77
C GLN A 107 26.29 0.80 -4.93
N LYS A 108 26.02 0.00 -3.89
CA LYS A 108 24.75 -0.71 -3.69
C LYS A 108 23.89 0.09 -2.72
N VAL A 109 22.80 0.65 -3.21
CA VAL A 109 21.81 1.34 -2.37
C VAL A 109 20.71 0.36 -2.09
N GLN A 110 20.55 -0.03 -0.83
CA GLN A 110 19.54 -0.99 -0.39
C GLN A 110 18.76 -0.44 0.80
N TYR A 111 17.44 -0.64 0.79
CA TYR A 111 16.56 -0.30 1.92
C TYR A 111 15.31 -1.17 1.90
N THR A 112 14.67 -1.30 3.06
CA THR A 112 13.45 -2.08 3.24
C THR A 112 12.31 -1.15 3.65
N ARG A 113 11.14 -1.37 3.05
CA ARG A 113 9.89 -0.70 3.41
C ARG A 113 8.89 -1.75 3.85
N GLN A 114 8.33 -1.57 5.04
CA GLN A 114 7.18 -2.37 5.45
C GLN A 114 5.91 -1.77 4.85
N ARG A 115 5.08 -2.64 4.30
CA ARG A 115 3.77 -2.32 3.76
C ARG A 115 2.71 -3.28 4.27
N PHE A 116 1.48 -2.80 4.36
CA PHE A 116 0.31 -3.65 4.37
C PHE A 116 -0.19 -3.74 2.93
N MET A 117 -0.37 -4.97 2.44
CA MET A 117 -0.88 -5.18 1.09
C MET A 117 -2.28 -4.58 0.99
N PRO A 118 -2.57 -3.69 0.03
CA PRO A 118 -3.90 -3.09 -0.08
C PRO A 118 -4.96 -4.15 -0.40
N ILE A 119 -6.20 -3.85 -0.05
CA ILE A 119 -7.34 -4.64 -0.46
C ILE A 119 -7.74 -4.17 -1.86
N VAL A 120 -7.40 -4.97 -2.86
CA VAL A 120 -7.68 -4.70 -4.29
C VAL A 120 -8.56 -5.80 -4.87
N PRO A 121 -9.33 -5.55 -5.94
CA PRO A 121 -10.21 -6.55 -6.54
C PRO A 121 -9.42 -7.54 -7.44
N PHE A 122 -8.27 -8.01 -6.99
CA PHE A 122 -7.41 -8.94 -7.72
C PHE A 122 -6.72 -9.91 -6.76
N THR A 123 -6.68 -11.17 -7.15
CA THR A 123 -5.84 -12.21 -6.55
C THR A 123 -5.16 -12.99 -7.66
N GLY A 124 -3.95 -13.48 -7.43
CA GLY A 124 -3.15 -14.15 -8.45
C GLY A 124 -1.72 -13.62 -8.48
N GLU A 125 -0.98 -13.98 -9.52
CA GLU A 125 0.37 -13.49 -9.71
C GLU A 125 0.36 -12.02 -10.18
N ALA A 126 1.07 -11.16 -9.45
CA ALA A 126 1.30 -9.77 -9.79
C ALA A 126 2.78 -9.54 -10.08
N THR A 127 3.09 -8.85 -11.17
CA THR A 127 4.45 -8.43 -11.52
C THR A 127 4.82 -7.16 -10.77
N VAL A 128 6.00 -7.15 -10.12
CA VAL A 128 6.58 -5.96 -9.50
C VAL A 128 7.43 -5.23 -10.52
N ARG A 129 7.08 -3.98 -10.81
CA ARG A 129 7.82 -3.11 -11.71
C ARG A 129 8.40 -1.92 -10.96
N VAL A 130 9.66 -1.58 -11.26
CA VAL A 130 10.38 -0.47 -10.61
C VAL A 130 10.92 0.48 -11.68
N GLY A 131 10.90 1.78 -11.38
CA GLY A 131 11.44 2.85 -12.21
C GLY A 131 12.01 3.98 -11.35
N LEU A 132 12.70 4.92 -11.98
CA LEU A 132 13.10 6.19 -11.37
C LEU A 132 12.47 7.34 -12.15
N TYR A 133 11.74 8.23 -11.47
CA TYR A 133 11.04 9.34 -12.13
C TYR A 133 11.09 10.64 -11.33
N ARG A 134 11.02 11.76 -12.06
CA ARG A 134 10.87 13.12 -11.54
C ARG A 134 10.01 13.91 -12.51
N ALA A 135 8.81 14.28 -12.11
CA ALA A 135 7.78 14.81 -13.03
C ALA A 135 7.63 13.88 -14.26
N ASP A 136 7.84 14.39 -15.45
CA ASP A 136 7.72 13.62 -16.71
C ASP A 136 9.02 12.93 -17.12
N ASP A 137 10.13 13.21 -16.44
CA ASP A 137 11.42 12.60 -16.74
C ASP A 137 11.57 11.24 -16.05
N ARG A 138 12.02 10.25 -16.80
CA ARG A 138 12.27 8.88 -16.32
C ARG A 138 13.69 8.48 -16.69
N LEU A 139 14.45 7.93 -15.75
CA LEU A 139 15.82 7.49 -15.99
C LEU A 139 15.86 6.07 -16.53
N PRO A 140 16.63 5.82 -17.60
CA PRO A 140 16.92 4.48 -18.04
C PRO A 140 17.67 3.71 -16.96
N MET A 141 17.28 2.44 -16.76
CA MET A 141 17.98 1.49 -15.92
C MET A 141 18.30 0.22 -16.69
N GLN A 142 19.20 -0.60 -16.19
CA GLN A 142 19.50 -1.91 -16.74
C GLN A 142 18.62 -2.95 -16.05
N GLY A 143 17.64 -3.52 -16.77
CA GLY A 143 16.71 -4.48 -16.19
C GLY A 143 15.92 -5.26 -17.23
N ALA A 144 15.19 -6.26 -16.75
CA ALA A 144 14.37 -7.12 -17.57
C ALA A 144 13.05 -6.46 -17.99
N ASP A 145 12.54 -6.85 -19.16
CA ASP A 145 11.21 -6.50 -19.67
C ASP A 145 10.88 -5.00 -19.50
N PRO A 146 11.61 -4.09 -20.19
CA PRO A 146 11.40 -2.66 -20.06
C PRO A 146 10.06 -2.23 -20.68
N VAL A 147 9.20 -1.57 -19.88
CA VAL A 147 7.97 -0.93 -20.34
C VAL A 147 7.97 0.51 -19.86
N GLN A 148 8.00 1.47 -20.78
CA GLN A 148 7.99 2.91 -20.45
C GLN A 148 9.00 3.29 -19.34
N THR A 149 10.23 2.76 -19.41
CA THR A 149 11.29 2.94 -18.38
C THR A 149 10.92 2.43 -16.98
N THR A 150 10.05 1.44 -16.92
CA THR A 150 9.87 0.58 -15.75
C THR A 150 10.36 -0.83 -16.06
N TYR A 151 10.88 -1.53 -15.06
CA TYR A 151 11.58 -2.80 -15.23
C TYR A 151 10.96 -3.84 -14.31
N LYS A 152 10.74 -5.05 -14.85
CA LYS A 152 10.30 -6.18 -14.02
C LYS A 152 11.43 -6.60 -13.09
N VAL A 153 11.16 -6.58 -11.79
CA VAL A 153 12.14 -6.93 -10.75
C VAL A 153 11.72 -8.15 -9.92
N GLY A 154 10.49 -8.63 -10.08
CA GLY A 154 9.99 -9.80 -9.37
C GLY A 154 8.50 -10.03 -9.61
N THR A 155 7.96 -11.03 -8.92
CA THR A 155 6.53 -11.33 -8.84
C THR A 155 6.11 -11.59 -7.41
N LEU A 156 4.82 -11.38 -7.12
CA LEU A 156 4.16 -11.71 -5.86
C LEU A 156 2.88 -12.47 -6.14
N GLN A 157 2.61 -13.54 -5.38
CA GLN A 157 1.33 -14.21 -5.41
C GLN A 157 0.39 -13.54 -4.39
N LEU A 158 -0.60 -12.82 -4.87
CA LEU A 158 -1.63 -12.20 -4.03
C LEU A 158 -2.72 -13.23 -3.69
N LEU A 159 -2.99 -13.39 -2.39
CA LEU A 159 -3.97 -14.33 -1.85
C LEU A 159 -5.22 -13.57 -1.38
N PRO A 160 -6.38 -14.23 -1.33
CA PRO A 160 -7.59 -13.64 -0.76
C PRO A 160 -7.36 -13.17 0.68
N GLN A 161 -8.08 -12.12 1.09
CA GLN A 161 -8.05 -11.61 2.47
C GLN A 161 -8.48 -12.67 3.48
N SER A 162 -9.30 -13.65 3.08
CA SER A 162 -9.75 -14.77 3.92
C SER A 162 -8.63 -15.68 4.44
N GLU A 163 -7.42 -15.60 3.87
CA GLU A 163 -6.24 -16.31 4.37
C GLU A 163 -5.64 -15.67 5.65
N ASN A 164 -6.08 -14.47 6.02
CA ASN A 164 -5.64 -13.79 7.23
C ASN A 164 -6.35 -14.31 8.48
N VAL A 165 -5.72 -14.12 9.63
CA VAL A 165 -6.36 -14.28 10.94
C VAL A 165 -7.25 -13.06 11.19
N PHE A 166 -8.56 -13.25 11.16
CA PHE A 166 -9.51 -12.16 11.43
C PHE A 166 -9.54 -11.79 12.90
N VAL A 167 -9.48 -10.50 13.16
CA VAL A 167 -9.59 -9.92 14.49
C VAL A 167 -11.02 -9.42 14.69
N ILE A 168 -11.65 -9.84 15.78
CA ILE A 168 -13.01 -9.49 16.16
C ILE A 168 -12.96 -8.50 17.32
N TYR A 169 -13.31 -7.25 17.07
CA TYR A 169 -13.40 -6.22 18.10
C TYR A 169 -14.58 -6.51 19.06
N LYS A 170 -14.34 -6.44 20.35
CA LYS A 170 -15.32 -6.68 21.42
C LYS A 170 -15.62 -5.38 22.16
N SER A 171 -15.35 -5.31 23.46
CA SER A 171 -15.59 -4.12 24.28
C SER A 171 -14.37 -3.20 24.34
N GLY A 172 -14.58 -1.96 24.75
CA GLY A 172 -13.50 -0.99 25.01
C GLY A 172 -12.94 -0.31 23.76
N TRP A 173 -13.69 -0.31 22.65
CA TRP A 173 -13.37 0.39 21.42
C TRP A 173 -14.47 1.36 21.04
N HIS A 174 -14.08 2.52 20.56
CA HIS A 174 -15.01 3.45 19.92
C HIS A 174 -15.18 3.07 18.42
N PRO A 175 -16.27 3.51 17.79
CA PRO A 175 -16.42 3.34 16.34
C PRO A 175 -15.22 3.86 15.56
N PRO A 176 -14.90 3.27 14.39
CA PRO A 176 -13.82 3.75 13.55
C PRO A 176 -14.04 5.19 13.09
N GLU A 177 -12.97 5.95 13.07
CA GLU A 177 -12.90 7.31 12.54
C GLU A 177 -11.94 7.35 11.37
N THR A 178 -12.20 8.25 10.43
CA THR A 178 -11.38 8.40 9.20
C THR A 178 -10.86 9.83 9.11
N ASN A 179 -9.59 9.98 8.79
CA ASN A 179 -9.01 11.27 8.43
C ASN A 179 -9.50 11.68 7.04
N PRO A 180 -10.24 12.81 6.90
CA PRO A 180 -10.79 13.23 5.62
C PRO A 180 -9.73 13.60 4.59
N ASP A 181 -8.52 13.98 5.02
CA ASP A 181 -7.47 14.47 4.12
C ASP A 181 -6.71 13.34 3.41
N ASN A 182 -6.60 12.18 4.06
CA ASN A 182 -5.77 11.07 3.57
C ASN A 182 -6.45 9.70 3.64
N GLY A 183 -7.71 9.63 4.09
CA GLY A 183 -8.48 8.39 4.19
C GLY A 183 -7.97 7.39 5.24
N ARG A 184 -7.04 7.79 6.10
CA ARG A 184 -6.49 6.89 7.11
C ARG A 184 -7.50 6.69 8.24
N GLU A 185 -7.76 5.43 8.58
CA GLU A 185 -8.70 5.05 9.62
C GLU A 185 -8.00 4.71 10.93
N TRP A 186 -8.69 4.93 12.07
CA TRP A 186 -8.28 4.51 13.40
C TRP A 186 -9.48 4.22 14.28
N GLN A 187 -9.24 3.52 15.37
CA GLN A 187 -10.20 3.40 16.47
C GLN A 187 -9.55 3.87 17.78
N TRP A 188 -10.31 4.61 18.57
CA TRP A 188 -9.90 4.94 19.93
C TRP A 188 -10.17 3.77 20.86
N THR A 189 -9.22 3.46 21.74
CA THR A 189 -9.46 2.59 22.87
C THR A 189 -10.12 3.38 24.01
N GLN A 190 -10.87 2.69 24.86
CA GLN A 190 -11.10 3.07 26.25
C GLN A 190 -9.90 2.63 27.11
N LYS A 191 -10.08 2.56 28.43
CA LYS A 191 -9.02 2.11 29.33
C LYS A 191 -8.55 0.68 29.05
N SER A 192 -9.42 -0.17 28.55
CA SER A 192 -9.12 -1.55 28.17
C SER A 192 -9.91 -1.92 26.91
N GLY A 193 -9.20 -2.14 25.80
CA GLY A 193 -9.78 -2.59 24.53
C GLY A 193 -9.58 -4.09 24.35
N ILE A 194 -10.65 -4.83 24.07
CA ILE A 194 -10.62 -6.30 23.92
C ILE A 194 -10.88 -6.66 22.46
N VAL A 195 -10.04 -7.55 21.93
CA VAL A 195 -10.26 -8.22 20.64
C VAL A 195 -10.08 -9.72 20.79
N ASN A 196 -10.79 -10.48 19.97
CA ASN A 196 -10.63 -11.92 19.89
C ASN A 196 -10.24 -12.33 18.47
N PHE A 197 -9.48 -13.42 18.36
CA PHE A 197 -9.17 -14.04 17.07
C PHE A 197 -9.08 -15.55 17.22
N LYS A 198 -9.30 -16.27 16.09
CA LYS A 198 -9.15 -17.73 16.07
C LYS A 198 -7.68 -18.10 16.32
N ASN A 199 -7.44 -19.01 17.25
CA ASN A 199 -6.09 -19.47 17.59
C ASN A 199 -5.47 -20.23 16.41
N PRO A 200 -4.39 -19.72 15.81
CA PRO A 200 -3.75 -20.42 14.70
C PRO A 200 -2.88 -21.60 15.15
N ARG A 201 -2.71 -21.80 16.45
CA ARG A 201 -1.88 -22.87 17.05
C ARG A 201 -0.42 -22.86 16.60
N LYS A 202 0.07 -21.69 16.19
CA LYS A 202 1.42 -21.43 15.70
C LYS A 202 1.94 -20.13 16.31
N ASP A 203 3.24 -19.92 16.22
CA ASP A 203 3.83 -18.61 16.51
C ASP A 203 3.26 -17.58 15.56
N VAL A 204 2.98 -16.39 16.10
CA VAL A 204 2.47 -15.26 15.32
C VAL A 204 3.31 -14.01 15.57
N THR A 205 3.19 -13.04 14.69
CA THR A 205 3.63 -11.68 14.94
C THR A 205 2.41 -10.77 15.01
N LEU A 206 2.19 -10.14 16.15
CA LEU A 206 1.20 -9.08 16.27
C LEU A 206 1.80 -7.78 15.72
N TYR A 207 1.18 -7.23 14.70
CA TYR A 207 1.44 -5.88 14.20
C TYR A 207 0.47 -4.94 14.86
N PHE A 208 1.00 -4.01 15.63
CA PHE A 208 0.21 -3.06 16.41
C PHE A 208 0.69 -1.64 16.09
N GLU A 209 -0.11 -0.88 15.36
CA GLU A 209 0.21 0.49 15.00
C GLU A 209 -0.69 1.46 15.77
N SER A 210 -0.08 2.32 16.55
CA SER A 210 -0.79 3.28 17.40
C SER A 210 -0.05 4.60 17.51
N ASP A 211 -0.77 5.65 17.89
CA ASP A 211 -0.24 6.89 18.41
C ASP A 211 -0.97 7.31 19.68
N ALA A 212 -0.48 8.36 20.33
CA ALA A 212 -1.05 8.86 21.56
C ALA A 212 -1.06 10.40 21.62
N ARG A 213 -1.84 10.93 22.56
CA ARG A 213 -1.86 12.35 22.90
C ARG A 213 -0.73 12.65 23.90
N VAL A 214 0.50 12.67 23.38
CA VAL A 214 1.72 12.91 24.18
C VAL A 214 1.73 14.28 24.85
N ASP A 215 0.92 15.22 24.35
CA ASP A 215 0.72 16.56 24.90
C ASP A 215 -0.09 16.57 26.21
N LEU A 216 -0.83 15.48 26.51
CA LEU A 216 -1.70 15.40 27.68
C LEU A 216 -1.07 14.67 28.87
N PHE A 217 -0.01 13.89 28.64
CA PHE A 217 0.52 13.00 29.67
C PHE A 217 2.04 13.13 29.83
N THR A 218 2.47 13.47 31.06
CA THR A 218 3.87 13.43 31.50
C THR A 218 3.96 12.66 32.82
N PRO A 219 4.61 11.49 32.87
CA PRO A 219 5.21 10.72 31.75
C PRO A 219 4.13 10.20 30.76
N PRO A 220 4.52 9.70 29.57
CA PRO A 220 3.58 9.13 28.60
C PRO A 220 2.75 7.98 29.16
N GLN A 221 1.55 7.76 28.55
CA GLN A 221 0.69 6.63 28.89
C GLN A 221 1.46 5.31 28.74
N GLN A 222 1.19 4.34 29.61
CA GLN A 222 1.71 2.99 29.51
C GLN A 222 0.64 2.08 28.88
N VAL A 223 1.01 1.37 27.83
CA VAL A 223 0.19 0.37 27.15
C VAL A 223 0.71 -1.01 27.50
N THR A 224 -0.16 -1.87 27.99
CA THR A 224 0.15 -3.28 28.24
C THR A 224 -0.72 -4.16 27.33
N LEU A 225 -0.08 -4.95 26.51
CA LEU A 225 -0.74 -5.98 25.69
C LEU A 225 -0.77 -7.29 26.49
N VAL A 226 -1.99 -7.81 26.64
CA VAL A 226 -2.27 -9.03 27.40
C VAL A 226 -2.87 -10.07 26.46
N VAL A 227 -2.26 -11.24 26.35
CA VAL A 227 -2.71 -12.35 25.50
C VAL A 227 -3.07 -13.53 26.38
N ALA A 228 -4.26 -14.11 26.21
CA ALA A 228 -4.75 -15.22 27.01
C ALA A 228 -4.54 -14.98 28.54
N GLY A 229 -4.84 -13.76 29.00
CA GLY A 229 -4.72 -13.36 30.40
C GLY A 229 -3.30 -13.06 30.89
N LYS A 230 -2.27 -13.15 30.04
CA LYS A 230 -0.88 -12.90 30.42
C LYS A 230 -0.30 -11.69 29.68
N PRO A 231 0.39 -10.77 30.37
CA PRO A 231 1.06 -9.65 29.70
C PRO A 231 2.20 -10.17 28.80
N VAL A 232 2.21 -9.72 27.55
CA VAL A 232 3.24 -10.11 26.55
C VAL A 232 4.16 -8.95 26.21
N LYS A 233 3.66 -7.70 26.35
CA LYS A 233 4.44 -6.49 26.06
C LYS A 233 3.89 -5.30 26.84
N THR A 234 4.77 -4.49 27.42
CA THR A 234 4.44 -3.16 27.94
C THR A 234 5.36 -2.14 27.29
N PHE A 235 4.82 -0.98 26.92
CA PHE A 235 5.58 0.10 26.29
C PHE A 235 4.94 1.47 26.60
N ALA A 236 5.75 2.51 26.53
CA ALA A 236 5.27 3.89 26.59
C ALA A 236 4.66 4.30 25.25
N ALA A 237 3.47 4.91 25.28
CA ALA A 237 2.84 5.53 24.12
C ALA A 237 3.37 6.97 23.99
N ASP A 238 4.60 7.11 23.50
CA ASP A 238 5.40 8.34 23.49
C ASP A 238 5.50 8.99 22.10
N SER A 239 4.70 8.54 21.14
CA SER A 239 4.66 9.10 19.79
C SER A 239 3.32 9.74 19.48
N ALA A 240 3.35 10.99 18.98
CA ALA A 240 2.19 11.67 18.40
C ALA A 240 1.92 11.25 16.94
N ALA A 241 2.87 10.56 16.32
CA ALA A 241 2.72 9.96 14.98
C ALA A 241 2.55 8.45 15.11
N PRO A 242 1.77 7.82 14.21
CA PRO A 242 1.59 6.39 14.23
C PRO A 242 2.91 5.62 14.21
N LEU A 243 3.12 4.79 15.21
CA LEU A 243 4.29 3.93 15.38
C LEU A 243 3.87 2.47 15.31
N LEU A 244 4.42 1.74 14.34
CA LEU A 244 4.15 0.32 14.19
C LEU A 244 5.12 -0.50 15.03
N GLN A 245 4.57 -1.35 15.87
CA GLN A 245 5.31 -2.34 16.64
C GLN A 245 5.08 -3.74 16.08
N ARG A 246 6.12 -4.56 16.08
CA ARG A 246 6.09 -5.99 15.73
C ARG A 246 6.37 -6.79 16.99
N ILE A 247 5.40 -7.51 17.45
CA ILE A 247 5.44 -8.20 18.74
C ILE A 247 5.33 -9.70 18.47
N PRO A 248 6.41 -10.47 18.64
CA PRO A 248 6.36 -11.92 18.51
C PRO A 248 5.58 -12.51 19.68
N ILE A 249 4.65 -13.43 19.39
CA ILE A 249 3.86 -14.17 20.35
C ILE A 249 3.98 -15.63 19.98
N THR A 250 4.44 -16.44 20.93
CA THR A 250 4.60 -17.88 20.71
C THR A 250 3.28 -18.63 20.81
N ALA A 251 3.17 -19.79 20.19
CA ALA A 251 2.01 -20.67 20.31
C ALA A 251 1.68 -20.98 21.78
N ALA A 252 2.70 -21.13 22.64
CA ALA A 252 2.52 -21.35 24.07
C ALA A 252 1.87 -20.14 24.79
N GLN A 253 2.15 -18.92 24.36
CA GLN A 253 1.53 -17.71 24.90
C GLN A 253 0.08 -17.54 24.42
N LEU A 254 -0.26 -18.05 23.23
CA LEU A 254 -1.63 -18.05 22.73
C LEU A 254 -2.55 -18.99 23.50
N GLY A 255 -1.99 -19.98 24.19
CA GLY A 255 -2.74 -20.98 24.94
C GLY A 255 -3.38 -22.05 24.05
N ASN A 256 -4.31 -22.82 24.65
CA ASN A 256 -4.94 -23.97 23.99
C ASN A 256 -6.41 -23.75 23.59
N ASP A 257 -6.98 -22.61 23.91
CA ASP A 257 -8.36 -22.30 23.57
C ASP A 257 -8.52 -22.05 22.07
N ASP A 258 -9.71 -22.28 21.51
CA ASP A 258 -9.99 -22.08 20.10
C ASP A 258 -9.98 -20.60 19.71
N MET A 259 -10.34 -19.73 20.67
CA MET A 259 -10.29 -18.28 20.52
C MET A 259 -9.29 -17.69 21.50
N VAL A 260 -8.45 -16.81 21.03
CA VAL A 260 -7.49 -16.05 21.82
C VAL A 260 -8.07 -14.68 22.12
N GLU A 261 -8.04 -14.27 23.37
CA GLU A 261 -8.30 -12.88 23.78
C GLU A 261 -6.98 -12.11 23.77
N LEU A 262 -6.98 -10.98 23.07
CA LEU A 262 -5.95 -9.94 23.17
C LEU A 262 -6.60 -8.71 23.80
N ARG A 263 -6.01 -8.21 24.89
CA ARG A 263 -6.43 -7.01 25.57
C ARG A 263 -5.35 -5.94 25.49
N VAL A 264 -5.78 -4.72 25.22
CA VAL A 264 -4.95 -3.51 25.19
C VAL A 264 -5.30 -2.69 26.42
N ASP A 265 -4.50 -2.78 27.47
CA ASP A 265 -4.73 -2.08 28.73
C ASP A 265 -3.88 -0.81 28.80
N LEU A 266 -4.49 0.29 29.26
CA LEU A 266 -3.80 1.54 29.51
C LEU A 266 -3.80 1.91 30.99
N ASP A 267 -2.73 2.50 31.46
CA ASP A 267 -2.66 3.04 32.81
C ASP A 267 -3.59 4.25 33.01
N ARG A 268 -3.77 5.07 31.96
CA ARG A 268 -4.53 6.32 31.95
C ARG A 268 -5.32 6.53 30.66
N THR A 269 -6.40 7.30 30.78
CA THR A 269 -7.26 7.78 29.70
C THR A 269 -7.59 9.25 29.93
N PHE A 270 -8.25 9.87 28.98
CA PHE A 270 -8.76 11.25 29.11
C PHE A 270 -10.16 11.38 28.53
N VAL A 271 -10.88 12.40 28.99
CA VAL A 271 -12.18 12.81 28.43
C VAL A 271 -12.02 14.24 27.90
N PRO A 272 -12.07 14.45 26.58
CA PRO A 272 -11.79 15.76 25.98
C PRO A 272 -12.63 16.91 26.57
N ALA A 273 -13.91 16.68 26.82
CA ALA A 273 -14.82 17.69 27.41
C ALA A 273 -14.40 18.11 28.82
N GLN A 274 -13.64 17.31 29.57
CA GLN A 274 -13.15 17.62 30.91
C GLN A 274 -11.81 18.37 30.91
N LEU A 275 -11.21 18.57 29.73
CA LEU A 275 -9.92 19.25 29.55
C LEU A 275 -10.15 20.60 28.83
N PRO A 276 -10.19 21.74 29.57
CA PRO A 276 -10.48 23.06 28.98
C PRO A 276 -9.52 23.45 27.85
N SER A 277 -8.27 22.94 27.89
CA SER A 277 -7.26 23.18 26.86
C SER A 277 -7.65 22.62 25.48
N LEU A 278 -8.47 21.57 25.43
CA LEU A 278 -8.87 20.92 24.18
C LEU A 278 -10.08 21.59 23.50
N LYS A 279 -10.87 22.40 24.25
CA LYS A 279 -12.07 23.09 23.75
C LYS A 279 -12.99 22.15 22.96
N SER A 280 -13.11 20.91 23.40
CA SER A 280 -13.85 19.84 22.72
C SER A 280 -15.11 19.48 23.50
N PRO A 281 -16.27 19.27 22.85
CA PRO A 281 -17.47 18.77 23.49
C PRO A 281 -17.49 17.24 23.66
N ASP A 282 -16.45 16.53 23.23
CA ASP A 282 -16.41 15.07 23.26
C ASP A 282 -16.34 14.54 24.68
N VAL A 283 -17.37 13.80 25.08
CA VAL A 283 -17.52 13.22 26.42
C VAL A 283 -17.04 11.78 26.53
N ARG A 284 -16.52 11.21 25.44
CA ARG A 284 -16.00 9.84 25.44
C ARG A 284 -14.73 9.71 26.27
N GLU A 285 -14.57 8.57 26.93
CA GLU A 285 -13.30 8.18 27.51
C GLU A 285 -12.37 7.69 26.39
N LEU A 286 -11.25 8.38 26.18
CA LEU A 286 -10.30 8.10 25.10
C LEU A 286 -8.94 7.65 25.66
N GLY A 287 -8.40 6.59 25.09
CA GLY A 287 -7.06 6.08 25.38
C GLY A 287 -6.04 6.48 24.33
N ILE A 288 -5.69 5.53 23.44
CA ILE A 288 -4.81 5.72 22.30
C ILE A 288 -5.56 5.47 20.99
N ARG A 289 -5.07 6.02 19.87
CA ARG A 289 -5.57 5.66 18.54
C ARG A 289 -4.83 4.43 18.04
N VAL A 290 -5.58 3.45 17.57
CA VAL A 290 -5.04 2.24 16.96
C VAL A 290 -5.41 2.24 15.48
N TYR A 291 -4.41 2.20 14.61
CA TYR A 291 -4.53 2.24 13.16
C TYR A 291 -4.51 0.85 12.55
N HIS A 292 -3.62 -0.02 13.05
CA HIS A 292 -3.54 -1.41 12.65
C HIS A 292 -3.41 -2.32 13.87
N LEU A 293 -4.21 -3.35 13.86
CA LEU A 293 -4.10 -4.49 14.76
C LEU A 293 -4.24 -5.74 13.89
N PHE A 294 -3.13 -6.39 13.62
CA PHE A 294 -3.07 -7.51 12.68
C PHE A 294 -2.26 -8.67 13.27
N VAL A 295 -2.79 -9.88 13.17
CA VAL A 295 -2.14 -11.12 13.63
C VAL A 295 -1.63 -11.87 12.41
N ASP A 296 -0.32 -11.92 12.25
CA ASP A 296 0.37 -12.58 11.14
C ASP A 296 0.89 -13.95 11.56
N GLN A 297 0.48 -15.00 10.86
CA GLN A 297 0.95 -16.37 11.09
C GLN A 297 2.34 -16.57 10.48
N LYS A 298 3.22 -17.24 11.20
CA LYS A 298 4.52 -17.66 10.66
C LYS A 298 4.43 -19.01 9.94
#